data_39c27ada1b9f38a518e124c0d82af80e
#
_entry.id   39c27ada1b9f38a518e124c0d82af80e
#
_cell.length_a   1.000
_cell.length_b   1.000
_cell.length_c   1.000
_cell.angle_alpha   90.00
_cell.angle_beta   90.00
_cell.angle_gamma   90.00
#
_symmetry.space_group_name_H-M   'P 1'
#
loop_
_entity.id
_entity.type
_entity.pdbx_description
1 polymer ?
#
loop_
_entity_poly.entity_id
_entity_poly.type
_entity_poly.pdbx_seq_one_letter_code
_entity_poly.pdbx_strand_id
1 'polypeptide(L)' 'MGQALEIRVNGRRAPVAAATIAELLAERAVEMGQRGIAVALNGSVVPRSAWGETTLRPDDSVEIVRAMQGG' A
#
# COMPACT_ATOMS: atom_id res chain seq x y z
N MET A 1 6.93 19.73 -9.33
CA MET A 1 7.82 19.09 -8.52
C MET A 1 7.22 18.16 -7.56
N GLY A 2 7.19 16.92 -7.79
CA GLY A 2 6.65 15.95 -6.91
C GLY A 2 7.58 15.75 -5.73
N GLN A 3 7.05 15.77 -4.53
CA GLN A 3 7.81 15.43 -3.36
C GLN A 3 7.41 14.04 -2.93
N ALA A 4 8.39 13.22 -2.69
CA ALA A 4 8.11 11.90 -2.18
C ALA A 4 7.63 12.00 -0.75
N LEU A 5 6.62 11.20 -0.43
CA LEU A 5 6.21 11.01 0.94
C LEU A 5 7.11 9.98 1.58
N GLU A 6 7.45 10.19 2.83
CA GLU A 6 8.16 9.16 3.55
C GLU A 6 7.18 8.41 4.42
N ILE A 7 7.04 7.13 4.16
CA ILE A 7 6.11 6.27 4.90
C ILE A 7 6.84 5.00 5.28
N ARG A 8 6.16 4.15 6.01
CA ARG A 8 6.67 2.81 6.31
C ARG A 8 5.87 1.81 5.50
N VAL A 9 6.59 0.94 4.80
CA VAL A 9 5.95 -0.14 4.06
C VAL A 9 6.52 -1.43 4.62
N ASN A 10 5.67 -2.21 5.24
CA ASN A 10 6.05 -3.47 5.89
C ASN A 10 7.20 -3.26 6.86
N GLY A 11 7.11 -2.21 7.64
CA GLY A 11 8.08 -1.92 8.69
C GLY A 11 9.31 -1.17 8.25
N ARG A 12 9.44 -0.87 6.95
CA ARG A 12 10.62 -0.17 6.44
C ARG A 12 10.25 1.22 5.96
N ARG A 13 10.99 2.20 6.40
CA ARG A 13 10.79 3.55 5.89
C ARG A 13 11.25 3.61 4.45
N ALA A 14 10.47 4.26 3.62
CA ALA A 14 10.80 4.41 2.21
C ALA A 14 10.11 5.62 1.65
N PRO A 15 10.77 6.33 0.73
CA PRO A 15 10.09 7.40 0.01
C PRO A 15 9.21 6.79 -1.08
N VAL A 16 8.01 7.33 -1.22
CA VAL A 16 7.10 6.87 -2.27
C VAL A 16 6.55 8.08 -3.00
N ALA A 17 6.34 7.92 -4.29
CA ALA A 17 5.72 8.97 -5.09
C ALA A 17 4.21 8.82 -5.12
N ALA A 18 3.71 7.69 -4.64
CA ALA A 18 2.30 7.38 -4.70
C ALA A 18 1.48 8.29 -3.80
N ALA A 19 0.30 8.66 -4.25
CA ALA A 19 -0.61 9.47 -3.45
C ALA A 19 -1.69 8.63 -2.78
N THR A 20 -1.95 7.43 -3.29
CA THR A 20 -2.99 6.55 -2.76
C THR A 20 -2.44 5.15 -2.58
N ILE A 21 -3.21 4.32 -1.87
CA ILE A 21 -2.85 2.91 -1.71
C ILE A 21 -2.72 2.24 -3.07
N ALA A 22 -3.67 2.49 -3.98
CA ALA A 22 -3.61 1.86 -5.30
C ALA A 22 -2.34 2.24 -6.04
N GLU A 23 -1.95 3.49 -5.98
CA GLU A 23 -0.73 3.94 -6.63
C GLU A 23 0.51 3.32 -5.98
N LEU A 24 0.47 3.16 -4.67
CA LEU A 24 1.58 2.53 -3.97
C LEU A 24 1.76 1.09 -4.43
N LEU A 25 0.67 0.35 -4.58
CA LEU A 25 0.77 -1.03 -5.04
C LEU A 25 1.32 -1.09 -6.45
N ALA A 26 0.90 -0.18 -7.32
CA ALA A 26 1.44 -0.13 -8.67
C ALA A 26 2.92 0.21 -8.67
N GLU A 27 3.32 1.13 -7.81
CA GLU A 27 4.72 1.53 -7.70
C GLU A 27 5.58 0.36 -7.27
N ARG A 28 5.03 -0.54 -6.47
CA ARG A 28 5.75 -1.70 -5.98
C ARG A 28 5.55 -2.92 -6.87
N ALA A 29 4.99 -2.72 -8.04
CA ALA A 29 4.77 -3.79 -9.02
C ALA A 29 3.86 -4.90 -8.49
N VAL A 30 2.93 -4.53 -7.62
CA VAL A 30 1.93 -5.47 -7.15
C VAL A 30 0.76 -5.42 -8.11
N GLU A 31 0.41 -6.58 -8.66
CA GLU A 31 -0.67 -6.61 -9.63
C GLU A 31 -2.01 -6.47 -8.93
N MET A 32 -2.77 -5.48 -9.36
CA MET A 32 -4.03 -5.17 -8.72
C MET A 32 -5.04 -6.30 -8.84
N GLY A 33 -4.94 -7.09 -9.89
CA GLY A 33 -5.83 -8.22 -10.08
C GLY A 33 -5.42 -9.45 -9.31
N GLN A 34 -4.28 -9.42 -8.65
CA GLN A 34 -3.78 -10.58 -7.94
C GLN A 34 -4.64 -10.85 -6.72
N ARG A 35 -4.99 -12.10 -6.53
CA ARG A 35 -5.78 -12.48 -5.37
C ARG A 35 -4.92 -12.62 -4.14
N GLY A 36 -5.54 -12.51 -2.99
CA GLY A 36 -4.86 -12.77 -1.74
C GLY A 36 -4.02 -11.61 -1.24
N ILE A 37 -4.21 -10.43 -1.82
CA ILE A 37 -3.51 -9.24 -1.33
C ILE A 37 -4.39 -8.55 -0.31
N ALA A 38 -3.83 -8.27 0.85
CA ALA A 38 -4.50 -7.49 1.89
C ALA A 38 -3.61 -6.32 2.24
N VAL A 39 -4.23 -5.18 2.49
CA VAL A 39 -3.50 -3.96 2.82
C VAL A 39 -4.09 -3.39 4.10
N ALA A 40 -3.21 -3.00 5.02
CA ALA A 40 -3.62 -2.28 6.22
C ALA A 40 -2.89 -0.95 6.27
N LEU A 41 -3.61 0.06 6.70
CA LEU A 41 -3.05 1.40 6.87
C LEU A 41 -3.17 1.77 8.33
N ASN A 42 -2.03 1.96 8.97
CA ASN A 42 -1.97 2.31 10.39
C ASN A 42 -2.78 1.35 11.24
N GLY A 43 -2.70 0.07 10.91
CA GLY A 43 -3.36 -0.97 11.69
C GLY A 43 -4.78 -1.28 11.28
N SER A 44 -5.33 -0.57 10.29
CA SER A 44 -6.70 -0.80 9.85
C SER A 44 -6.71 -1.35 8.44
N VAL A 45 -7.47 -2.41 8.24
CA VAL A 45 -7.57 -3.02 6.92
C VAL A 45 -8.28 -2.09 5.96
N VAL A 46 -7.71 -1.92 4.78
CA VAL A 46 -8.30 -1.11 3.71
C VAL A 46 -8.86 -2.06 2.66
N PRO A 47 -10.18 -2.09 2.50
CA PRO A 47 -10.75 -2.98 1.48
C PRO A 47 -10.31 -2.57 0.09
N ARG A 48 -10.24 -3.56 -0.80
CA ARG A 48 -9.76 -3.32 -2.15
C ARG A 48 -10.53 -2.19 -2.83
N SER A 49 -11.83 -2.13 -2.61
CA SER A 49 -12.65 -1.11 -3.24
C SER A 49 -12.28 0.30 -2.80
N ALA A 50 -11.58 0.44 -1.69
CA ALA A 50 -11.19 1.76 -1.18
C ALA A 50 -9.74 2.11 -1.49
N TRP A 51 -8.99 1.22 -2.14
CA TRP A 51 -7.56 1.47 -2.37
C TRP A 51 -7.31 2.74 -3.17
N GLY A 52 -8.14 2.99 -4.17
CA GLY A 52 -7.96 4.16 -5.03
C GLY A 52 -8.38 5.46 -4.39
N GLU A 53 -9.11 5.38 -3.29
CA GLU A 53 -9.61 6.57 -2.61
C GLU A 53 -8.89 6.84 -1.30
N THR A 54 -8.01 5.95 -0.90
CA THR A 54 -7.32 6.10 0.38
C THR A 54 -6.02 6.83 0.16
N THR A 55 -5.96 8.06 0.62
CA THR A 55 -4.81 8.93 0.43
C THR A 55 -3.75 8.62 1.47
N LEU A 56 -2.51 8.60 1.02
CA LEU A 56 -1.36 8.41 1.90
C LEU A 56 -0.90 9.76 2.44
N ARG A 57 -0.41 9.74 3.66
CA ARG A 57 0.12 10.92 4.33
C ARG A 57 1.51 10.60 4.85
N PRO A 58 2.33 11.63 5.12
CA PRO A 58 3.66 11.39 5.67
C PRO A 58 3.58 10.56 6.94
N ASP A 59 4.53 9.66 7.10
CA ASP A 59 4.68 8.80 8.27
C ASP A 59 3.60 7.75 8.43
N ASP A 60 2.73 7.57 7.43
CA ASP A 60 1.79 6.47 7.45
C ASP A 60 2.53 5.14 7.45
N SER A 61 1.91 4.15 8.06
CA SER A 61 2.44 2.79 8.09
C SER A 61 1.51 1.89 7.30
N VAL A 62 2.04 1.32 6.23
CA VAL A 62 1.26 0.47 5.34
C VAL A 62 1.81 -0.94 5.42
N GLU A 63 0.91 -1.91 5.57
CA GLU A 63 1.28 -3.31 5.54
C GLU A 63 0.62 -3.97 4.35
N ILE A 64 1.42 -4.61 3.53
CA ILE A 64 0.94 -5.33 2.37
C ILE A 64 1.24 -6.80 2.59
N VAL A 65 0.19 -7.59 2.64
CA VAL A 65 0.31 -9.01 2.94
C VAL A 65 -0.22 -9.80 1.76
N ARG A 66 0.51 -10.81 1.36
CA ARG A 66 0.05 -11.76 0.35
C ARG A 66 -0.33 -13.04 1.04
N ALA A 67 -1.57 -13.45 0.84
CA ALA A 67 -1.99 -14.73 1.35
C ALA A 67 -1.35 -15.82 0.51
N MET A 68 -0.68 -16.75 1.17
CA MET A 68 -0.14 -17.89 0.46
C MET A 68 -1.27 -18.82 0.15
N GLN A 69 -1.46 -19.07 -1.10
CA GLN A 69 -2.44 -20.07 -1.50
C GLN A 69 -1.82 -21.43 -1.23
N GLY A 70 -2.20 -21.98 -0.12
CA GLY A 70 -1.63 -23.23 0.25
C GLY A 70 -2.09 -24.33 -0.67
N GLY A 71 -1.41 -24.52 -1.64
CA GLY A 71 -1.54 -25.65 -2.53
C GLY A 71 -2.87 -25.92 -3.03
#